data_065ea55af1ab5d2d6633ef518652c788
#
_entry.id   065ea55af1ab5d2d6633ef518652c788
#
_cell.length_a   1.000
_cell.length_b   1.000
_cell.length_c   1.000
_cell.angle_alpha   90.00
_cell.angle_beta   90.00
_cell.angle_gamma   90.00
#
_symmetry.space_group_name_H-M   'P 1'
#
loop_
_entity.id
_entity.type
_entity.pdbx_description
1 polymer ?
#
loop_
_entity_poly.entity_id
_entity_poly.type
_entity_poly.pdbx_seq_one_letter_code
_entity_poly.pdbx_strand_id
1 'polypeptide(L)'
;GSNDGFLSYLLKKKGADVLGVDASEFMVKVSKKKIKAIQSIFNFKQSKKIKKIFGKADIVIANNVFNHSDKPLDFLKGVHNLLGKDSIFIFEQPNFTVGVLSLKFDQIYHEHVSYFTSRNIKSILNYSSLKILSLSKNGYHGGSLRTIAAKKDSKLKEIKINKFINFENKKNIYNLNFYKEMMRKINIK
;
A
#
# COMPACT_ATOMS: atom_id res chain seq x y z
N GLY A 1 -5.17 -7.26 -5.22
CA GLY A 1 -6.24 -6.35 -5.57
C GLY A 1 -6.11 -5.73 -6.95
N SER A 2 -6.02 -6.58 -7.99
CA SER A 2 -5.97 -6.06 -9.37
C SER A 2 -7.33 -5.60 -9.89
N ASN A 3 -8.39 -5.90 -9.15
CA ASN A 3 -9.77 -5.56 -9.48
C ASN A 3 -10.14 -6.03 -10.90
N ASP A 4 -10.82 -5.21 -11.70
CA ASP A 4 -11.22 -5.50 -13.09
C ASP A 4 -10.04 -5.54 -14.09
N GLY A 5 -8.81 -5.32 -13.62
CA GLY A 5 -7.59 -5.33 -14.40
C GLY A 5 -7.34 -4.08 -15.24
N PHE A 6 -8.08 -2.99 -15.03
CA PHE A 6 -7.97 -1.78 -15.86
C PHE A 6 -6.55 -1.19 -15.87
N LEU A 7 -5.95 -0.94 -14.69
CA LEU A 7 -4.57 -0.43 -14.60
C LEU A 7 -3.57 -1.39 -15.27
N SER A 8 -3.68 -2.68 -14.97
CA SER A 8 -2.81 -3.71 -15.54
C SER A 8 -2.96 -3.79 -17.07
N TYR A 9 -4.16 -3.63 -17.59
CA TYR A 9 -4.40 -3.58 -19.04
C TYR A 9 -3.75 -2.37 -19.71
N LEU A 10 -3.81 -1.20 -19.06
CA LEU A 10 -3.12 -0.01 -19.59
C LEU A 10 -1.60 -0.20 -19.62
N LEU A 11 -1.03 -0.84 -18.57
CA LEU A 11 0.39 -1.16 -18.54
C LEU A 11 0.76 -2.18 -19.64
N LYS A 12 -0.08 -3.21 -19.83
CA LYS A 12 0.10 -4.18 -20.93
C LYS A 12 0.11 -3.50 -22.30
N LYS A 13 -0.79 -2.53 -22.53
CA LYS A 13 -0.79 -1.74 -23.79
C LYS A 13 0.49 -0.93 -24.00
N LYS A 14 1.22 -0.64 -22.94
CA LYS A 14 2.53 0.02 -23.00
C LYS A 14 3.72 -0.96 -23.05
N GLY A 15 3.45 -2.24 -23.29
CA GLY A 15 4.48 -3.28 -23.48
C GLY A 15 4.89 -4.03 -22.21
N ALA A 16 4.26 -3.79 -21.06
CA ALA A 16 4.57 -4.55 -19.86
C ALA A 16 3.95 -5.96 -19.90
N ASP A 17 4.69 -6.99 -19.45
CA ASP A 17 4.10 -8.30 -19.11
C ASP A 17 3.48 -8.17 -17.72
N VAL A 18 2.18 -8.42 -17.59
CA VAL A 18 1.41 -8.15 -16.40
C VAL A 18 0.71 -9.37 -15.85
N LEU A 19 0.68 -9.48 -14.52
CA LEU A 19 -0.09 -10.47 -13.79
C LEU A 19 -0.97 -9.76 -12.76
N GLY A 20 -2.29 -9.94 -12.83
CA GLY A 20 -3.23 -9.52 -11.79
C GLY A 20 -3.39 -10.59 -10.71
N VAL A 21 -3.51 -10.15 -9.46
CA VAL A 21 -3.89 -11.01 -8.33
C VAL A 21 -5.03 -10.35 -7.58
N ASP A 22 -6.15 -11.05 -7.44
CA ASP A 22 -7.31 -10.55 -6.72
C ASP A 22 -8.01 -11.67 -5.95
N ALA A 23 -8.61 -11.36 -4.80
CA ALA A 23 -9.36 -12.33 -4.00
C ALA A 23 -10.73 -12.63 -4.58
N SER A 24 -11.34 -11.66 -5.26
CA SER A 24 -12.68 -11.75 -5.85
C SER A 24 -12.66 -12.60 -7.12
N GLU A 25 -13.40 -13.70 -7.10
CA GLU A 25 -13.59 -14.55 -8.28
C GLU A 25 -14.20 -13.76 -9.44
N PHE A 26 -15.19 -12.92 -9.15
CA PHE A 26 -15.85 -12.08 -10.15
C PHE A 26 -14.86 -11.14 -10.83
N MET A 27 -14.06 -10.40 -10.04
CA MET A 27 -13.06 -9.48 -10.60
C MET A 27 -11.98 -10.19 -11.41
N VAL A 28 -11.57 -11.38 -10.97
CA VAL A 28 -10.62 -12.20 -11.73
C VAL A 28 -11.22 -12.67 -13.06
N LYS A 29 -12.49 -13.07 -13.10
CA LYS A 29 -13.18 -13.42 -14.36
C LYS A 29 -13.22 -12.23 -15.33
N VAL A 30 -13.51 -11.03 -14.81
CA VAL A 30 -13.53 -9.80 -15.63
C VAL A 30 -12.12 -9.46 -16.13
N SER A 31 -11.12 -9.49 -15.26
CA SER A 31 -9.73 -9.12 -15.61
C SER A 31 -9.08 -10.11 -16.58
N LYS A 32 -9.41 -11.41 -16.50
CA LYS A 32 -8.89 -12.45 -17.42
C LYS A 32 -9.20 -12.19 -18.89
N LYS A 33 -10.24 -11.41 -19.20
CA LYS A 33 -10.53 -10.99 -20.57
C LYS A 33 -9.49 -10.03 -21.16
N LYS A 34 -8.65 -9.42 -20.30
CA LYS A 34 -7.70 -8.36 -20.68
C LYS A 34 -6.24 -8.76 -20.37
N ILE A 35 -6.02 -9.47 -19.24
CA ILE A 35 -4.70 -9.79 -18.70
C ILE A 35 -4.64 -11.20 -18.13
N LYS A 36 -3.43 -11.70 -17.84
CA LYS A 36 -3.26 -12.87 -16.97
C LYS A 36 -3.69 -12.51 -15.55
N ALA A 37 -4.52 -13.34 -14.90
CA ALA A 37 -4.99 -13.08 -13.53
C ALA A 37 -5.14 -14.35 -12.71
N ILE A 38 -4.85 -14.26 -11.41
CA ILE A 38 -4.92 -15.33 -10.43
C ILE A 38 -5.90 -14.94 -9.33
N GLN A 39 -6.85 -15.83 -9.01
CA GLN A 39 -7.70 -15.66 -7.83
C GLN A 39 -6.92 -16.11 -6.59
N SER A 40 -6.59 -15.17 -5.73
CA SER A 40 -5.95 -15.44 -4.45
C SER A 40 -5.90 -14.20 -3.56
N ILE A 41 -5.92 -14.43 -2.24
CA ILE A 41 -5.42 -13.43 -1.28
C ILE A 41 -3.90 -13.42 -1.37
N PHE A 42 -3.32 -12.23 -1.61
CA PHE A 42 -1.87 -12.11 -1.73
C PHE A 42 -1.19 -12.20 -0.34
N ASN A 43 -0.22 -13.10 -0.25
CA ASN A 43 0.56 -13.35 0.96
C ASN A 43 1.94 -13.96 0.58
N PHE A 44 2.79 -14.25 1.59
CA PHE A 44 4.10 -14.83 1.34
C PHE A 44 4.04 -16.21 0.64
N LYS A 45 3.10 -17.08 1.05
CA LYS A 45 2.91 -18.40 0.42
C LYS A 45 2.56 -18.28 -1.06
N GLN A 46 1.63 -17.36 -1.37
CA GLN A 46 1.22 -17.12 -2.76
C GLN A 46 2.35 -16.48 -3.59
N SER A 47 3.13 -15.59 -3.00
CA SER A 47 4.28 -15.00 -3.68
C SER A 47 5.31 -16.02 -4.11
N LYS A 48 5.53 -17.08 -3.34
CA LYS A 48 6.43 -18.19 -3.75
C LYS A 48 5.92 -18.92 -4.99
N LYS A 49 4.61 -19.19 -5.06
CA LYS A 49 3.98 -19.82 -6.22
C LYS A 49 4.11 -18.95 -7.47
N ILE A 50 3.80 -17.65 -7.33
CA ILE A 50 3.92 -16.67 -8.41
C ILE A 50 5.36 -16.62 -8.92
N LYS A 51 6.33 -16.49 -8.01
CA LYS A 51 7.74 -16.43 -8.36
C LYS A 51 8.24 -17.68 -9.10
N LYS A 52 7.75 -18.87 -8.72
CA LYS A 52 8.09 -20.12 -9.39
C LYS A 52 7.62 -20.15 -10.85
N ILE A 53 6.45 -19.57 -11.15
CA ILE A 53 5.81 -19.63 -12.46
C ILE A 53 6.23 -18.44 -13.35
N PHE A 54 6.30 -17.24 -12.78
CA PHE A 54 6.48 -15.98 -13.53
C PHE A 54 7.82 -15.29 -13.27
N GLY A 55 8.64 -15.81 -12.35
CA GLY A 55 9.89 -15.17 -11.96
C GLY A 55 9.70 -14.02 -10.98
N LYS A 56 10.70 -13.14 -10.93
CA LYS A 56 10.66 -11.89 -10.14
C LYS A 56 9.94 -10.81 -10.93
N ALA A 57 9.34 -9.86 -10.20
CA ALA A 57 8.70 -8.69 -10.77
C ALA A 57 9.63 -7.49 -10.74
N ASP A 58 9.66 -6.70 -11.81
CA ASP A 58 10.33 -5.39 -11.83
C ASP A 58 9.53 -4.36 -11.03
N ILE A 59 8.20 -4.47 -11.09
CA ILE A 59 7.28 -3.59 -10.38
C ILE A 59 6.18 -4.41 -9.72
N VAL A 60 5.96 -4.19 -8.43
CA VAL A 60 4.76 -4.66 -7.71
C VAL A 60 3.90 -3.46 -7.38
N ILE A 61 2.60 -3.51 -7.68
CA ILE A 61 1.65 -2.40 -7.43
C ILE A 61 0.54 -2.89 -6.50
N ALA A 62 0.20 -2.09 -5.48
CA ALA A 62 -0.89 -2.36 -4.53
C ALA A 62 -1.61 -1.05 -4.13
N ASN A 63 -2.54 -0.58 -4.97
CA ASN A 63 -3.31 0.62 -4.69
C ASN A 63 -4.58 0.27 -3.91
N ASN A 64 -4.71 0.82 -2.69
CA ASN A 64 -5.83 0.55 -1.77
C ASN A 64 -6.06 -0.96 -1.53
N VAL A 65 -4.98 -1.69 -1.29
CA VAL A 65 -4.97 -3.14 -1.02
C VAL A 65 -4.25 -3.44 0.28
N PHE A 66 -3.11 -2.79 0.51
CA PHE A 66 -2.23 -3.08 1.65
C PHE A 66 -2.92 -2.78 2.99
N ASN A 67 -3.75 -1.74 3.06
CA ASN A 67 -4.53 -1.36 4.23
C ASN A 67 -5.68 -2.34 4.56
N HIS A 68 -6.06 -3.21 3.61
CA HIS A 68 -7.06 -4.27 3.82
C HIS A 68 -6.44 -5.59 4.34
N SER A 69 -5.11 -5.66 4.41
CA SER A 69 -4.43 -6.89 4.89
C SER A 69 -4.51 -7.00 6.41
N ASP A 70 -5.05 -8.11 6.89
CA ASP A 70 -5.02 -8.51 8.31
C ASP A 70 -3.61 -8.92 8.78
N LYS A 71 -2.73 -9.28 7.83
CA LYS A 71 -1.33 -9.68 8.05
C LYS A 71 -0.35 -8.84 7.23
N PRO A 72 -0.22 -7.54 7.53
CA PRO A 72 0.56 -6.62 6.69
C PRO A 72 2.04 -7.00 6.59
N LEU A 73 2.63 -7.60 7.62
CA LEU A 73 4.01 -8.10 7.55
C LEU A 73 4.17 -9.29 6.61
N ASP A 74 3.21 -10.22 6.58
CA ASP A 74 3.22 -11.35 5.65
C ASP A 74 3.02 -10.89 4.21
N PHE A 75 2.17 -9.88 4.00
CA PHE A 75 1.99 -9.21 2.72
C PHE A 75 3.33 -8.62 2.23
N LEU A 76 4.02 -7.82 3.07
CA LEU A 76 5.30 -7.21 2.71
C LEU A 76 6.42 -8.24 2.52
N LYS A 77 6.42 -9.33 3.28
CA LYS A 77 7.31 -10.46 3.05
C LYS A 77 7.08 -11.09 1.67
N GLY A 78 5.81 -11.19 1.25
CA GLY A 78 5.43 -11.61 -0.09
C GLY A 78 5.94 -10.66 -1.17
N VAL A 79 5.76 -9.36 -0.99
CA VAL A 79 6.29 -8.33 -1.89
C VAL A 79 7.81 -8.44 -1.99
N HIS A 80 8.52 -8.46 -0.87
CA HIS A 80 9.98 -8.59 -0.82
C HIS A 80 10.48 -9.84 -1.59
N ASN A 81 9.77 -10.97 -1.48
CA ASN A 81 10.11 -12.21 -2.19
C ASN A 81 9.96 -12.08 -3.71
N LEU A 82 8.96 -11.32 -4.19
CA LEU A 82 8.72 -11.11 -5.63
C LEU A 82 9.70 -10.13 -6.26
N LEU A 83 10.10 -9.08 -5.54
CA LEU A 83 10.99 -8.05 -6.08
C LEU A 83 12.36 -8.62 -6.49
N GLY A 84 12.87 -8.18 -7.63
CA GLY A 84 14.28 -8.24 -8.00
C GLY A 84 15.13 -7.33 -7.10
N LYS A 85 16.45 -7.24 -7.38
CA LYS A 85 17.37 -6.43 -6.56
C LYS A 85 17.05 -4.93 -6.66
N ASP A 86 16.86 -4.42 -7.87
CA ASP A 86 16.60 -3.01 -8.14
C ASP A 86 15.16 -2.75 -8.61
N SER A 87 14.25 -3.66 -8.25
CA SER A 87 12.81 -3.57 -8.52
C SER A 87 12.11 -2.69 -7.49
N ILE A 88 10.93 -2.19 -7.84
CA ILE A 88 10.17 -1.27 -6.99
C ILE A 88 8.81 -1.83 -6.57
N PHE A 89 8.39 -1.44 -5.38
CA PHE A 89 7.05 -1.62 -4.87
C PHE A 89 6.34 -0.28 -4.80
N ILE A 90 5.22 -0.12 -5.50
CA ILE A 90 4.38 1.06 -5.49
C ILE A 90 3.09 0.73 -4.78
N PHE A 91 2.75 1.47 -3.73
CA PHE A 91 1.47 1.30 -3.08
C PHE A 91 0.86 2.63 -2.67
N GLU A 92 -0.45 2.65 -2.67
CA GLU A 92 -1.25 3.80 -2.29
C GLU A 92 -2.31 3.38 -1.29
N GLN A 93 -2.56 4.24 -0.31
CA GLN A 93 -3.52 4.00 0.76
C GLN A 93 -4.02 5.31 1.36
N PRO A 94 -5.19 5.30 2.03
CA PRO A 94 -5.67 6.47 2.75
C PRO A 94 -4.63 6.99 3.74
N ASN A 95 -4.48 8.32 3.77
CA ASN A 95 -3.58 8.98 4.71
C ASN A 95 -4.29 9.19 6.05
N PHE A 96 -3.97 8.37 7.05
CA PHE A 96 -4.58 8.45 8.37
C PHE A 96 -4.45 9.85 8.99
N THR A 97 -3.30 10.51 8.81
CA THR A 97 -3.09 11.87 9.32
C THR A 97 -4.10 12.88 8.75
N VAL A 98 -4.37 12.80 7.44
CA VAL A 98 -5.40 13.65 6.80
C VAL A 98 -6.78 13.26 7.27
N GLY A 99 -7.07 11.96 7.36
CA GLY A 99 -8.36 11.46 7.83
C GLY A 99 -8.74 12.03 9.20
N VAL A 100 -7.85 11.91 10.20
CA VAL A 100 -8.14 12.40 11.56
C VAL A 100 -8.16 13.93 11.66
N LEU A 101 -7.29 14.64 10.95
CA LEU A 101 -7.28 16.11 10.94
C LEU A 101 -8.53 16.70 10.27
N SER A 102 -9.11 15.97 9.32
CA SER A 102 -10.33 16.38 8.59
C SER A 102 -11.61 15.75 9.16
N LEU A 103 -11.53 15.03 10.29
CA LEU A 103 -12.64 14.34 10.93
C LEU A 103 -13.41 13.40 9.99
N LYS A 104 -12.68 12.70 9.11
CA LYS A 104 -13.22 11.75 8.12
C LYS A 104 -13.41 10.37 8.73
N PHE A 105 -14.51 10.18 9.47
CA PHE A 105 -14.82 8.90 10.12
C PHE A 105 -15.42 7.87 9.17
N ASP A 106 -15.94 8.29 8.04
CA ASP A 106 -16.38 7.45 6.94
C ASP A 106 -15.28 6.51 6.42
N GLN A 107 -14.02 6.89 6.64
CA GLN A 107 -12.86 6.06 6.31
C GLN A 107 -12.63 4.91 7.32
N ILE A 108 -13.32 4.93 8.48
CA ILE A 108 -13.20 3.90 9.52
C ILE A 108 -14.32 2.89 9.33
N TYR A 109 -14.04 1.84 8.58
CA TYR A 109 -14.99 0.75 8.32
C TYR A 109 -14.26 -0.60 8.25
N HIS A 110 -15.04 -1.70 8.27
CA HIS A 110 -14.53 -3.06 8.48
C HIS A 110 -13.48 -3.55 7.46
N GLU A 111 -13.47 -3.02 6.24
CA GLU A 111 -12.46 -3.40 5.24
C GLU A 111 -11.12 -2.70 5.45
N HIS A 112 -11.09 -1.53 6.10
CA HIS A 112 -9.86 -0.83 6.44
C HIS A 112 -9.27 -1.37 7.75
N VAL A 113 -8.60 -2.50 7.68
CA VAL A 113 -8.02 -3.19 8.85
C VAL A 113 -6.82 -2.43 9.43
N SER A 114 -6.09 -1.71 8.60
CA SER A 114 -4.88 -0.98 9.00
C SER A 114 -4.90 0.47 8.54
N TYR A 115 -4.49 1.37 9.45
CA TYR A 115 -4.36 2.80 9.20
C TYR A 115 -2.91 3.23 9.36
N PHE A 116 -2.38 3.94 8.36
CA PHE A 116 -0.97 4.25 8.32
C PHE A 116 -0.69 5.75 8.32
N THR A 117 0.17 6.17 9.24
CA THR A 117 0.89 7.44 9.19
C THR A 117 2.21 7.27 8.44
N SER A 118 2.89 8.37 8.10
CA SER A 118 4.20 8.29 7.44
C SER A 118 5.24 7.59 8.32
N ARG A 119 5.19 7.76 9.66
CA ARG A 119 6.05 7.07 10.61
C ARG A 119 5.82 5.56 10.58
N ASN A 120 4.55 5.13 10.61
CA ASN A 120 4.21 3.70 10.59
C ASN A 120 4.65 3.04 9.27
N ILE A 121 4.45 3.73 8.12
CA ILE A 121 4.94 3.25 6.82
C ILE A 121 6.45 3.04 6.86
N LYS A 122 7.21 4.03 7.36
CA LYS A 122 8.67 3.89 7.49
C LYS A 122 9.05 2.70 8.36
N SER A 123 8.41 2.54 9.51
CA SER A 123 8.71 1.47 10.46
C SER A 123 8.42 0.09 9.87
N ILE A 124 7.24 -0.12 9.28
CA ILE A 124 6.84 -1.43 8.75
C ILE A 124 7.67 -1.83 7.52
N LEU A 125 8.02 -0.89 6.66
CA LEU A 125 8.92 -1.13 5.52
C LEU A 125 10.33 -1.49 6.01
N ASN A 126 10.87 -0.75 6.98
CA ASN A 126 12.16 -1.04 7.58
C ASN A 126 12.21 -2.44 8.20
N TYR A 127 11.17 -2.83 8.92
CA TYR A 127 11.04 -4.17 9.51
C TYR A 127 11.00 -5.26 8.44
N SER A 128 10.43 -4.95 7.28
CA SER A 128 10.31 -5.87 6.13
C SER A 128 11.49 -5.82 5.17
N SER A 129 12.63 -5.25 5.58
CA SER A 129 13.84 -5.08 4.75
C SER A 129 13.61 -4.29 3.45
N LEU A 130 12.69 -3.33 3.50
CA LEU A 130 12.40 -2.37 2.44
C LEU A 130 12.80 -0.95 2.88
N LYS A 131 13.12 -0.09 1.90
CA LYS A 131 13.43 1.33 2.08
C LYS A 131 12.55 2.19 1.19
N ILE A 132 12.32 3.45 1.58
CA ILE A 132 11.45 4.38 0.87
C ILE A 132 12.26 5.14 -0.18
N LEU A 133 11.81 5.09 -1.43
CA LEU A 133 12.38 5.86 -2.55
C LEU A 133 11.59 7.15 -2.82
N SER A 134 10.29 7.14 -2.55
CA SER A 134 9.41 8.28 -2.70
C SER A 134 8.22 8.17 -1.76
N LEU A 135 7.77 9.32 -1.24
CA LEU A 135 6.52 9.45 -0.49
C LEU A 135 5.83 10.74 -0.94
N SER A 136 4.62 10.63 -1.45
CA SER A 136 3.84 11.77 -1.93
C SER A 136 2.39 11.71 -1.43
N LYS A 137 1.79 12.89 -1.29
CA LYS A 137 0.36 13.04 -0.99
C LYS A 137 -0.39 13.27 -2.30
N ASN A 138 -1.59 12.74 -2.39
CA ASN A 138 -2.53 13.06 -3.46
C ASN A 138 -3.94 13.24 -2.90
N GLY A 139 -4.86 13.74 -3.71
CA GLY A 139 -6.25 14.03 -3.30
C GLY A 139 -7.20 12.85 -3.37
N TYR A 140 -6.76 11.68 -3.83
CA TYR A 140 -7.62 10.52 -3.98
C TYR A 140 -8.17 10.04 -2.63
N HIS A 141 -9.42 9.57 -2.58
CA HIS A 141 -10.14 9.22 -1.34
C HIS A 141 -10.10 10.29 -0.25
N GLY A 142 -10.07 11.57 -0.67
CA GLY A 142 -9.99 12.67 0.29
C GLY A 142 -8.63 12.85 0.98
N GLY A 143 -7.61 12.21 0.44
CA GLY A 143 -6.21 12.29 0.85
C GLY A 143 -5.56 10.92 1.00
N SER A 144 -4.63 10.61 0.10
CA SER A 144 -3.86 9.36 0.11
C SER A 144 -2.37 9.61 0.20
N LEU A 145 -1.64 8.60 0.67
CA LEU A 145 -0.18 8.51 0.58
C LEU A 145 0.19 7.48 -0.49
N ARG A 146 0.94 7.92 -1.49
CA ARG A 146 1.60 7.04 -2.44
C ARG A 146 3.05 6.86 -2.03
N THR A 147 3.46 5.61 -1.87
CA THR A 147 4.81 5.23 -1.48
C THR A 147 5.45 4.41 -2.59
N ILE A 148 6.69 4.74 -2.93
CA ILE A 148 7.55 3.90 -3.75
C ILE A 148 8.66 3.38 -2.83
N ALA A 149 8.83 2.06 -2.80
CA ALA A 149 9.81 1.39 -1.98
C ALA A 149 10.64 0.40 -2.80
N ALA A 150 11.81 0.03 -2.29
CA ALA A 150 12.66 -1.02 -2.85
C ALA A 150 13.27 -1.84 -1.72
N LYS A 151 13.97 -2.91 -2.06
CA LYS A 151 14.77 -3.66 -1.10
C LYS A 151 15.87 -2.79 -0.51
N LYS A 152 16.25 -3.02 0.74
CA LYS A 152 17.34 -2.27 1.40
C LYS A 152 18.69 -2.39 0.68
N ASP A 153 18.98 -3.56 0.11
CA ASP A 153 20.20 -3.86 -0.66
C ASP A 153 20.17 -3.38 -2.12
N SER A 154 19.10 -2.72 -2.55
CA SER A 154 18.96 -2.11 -3.88
C SER A 154 19.93 -0.92 -4.03
N LYS A 155 20.39 -0.66 -5.26
CA LYS A 155 21.18 0.53 -5.63
C LYS A 155 20.36 1.83 -5.59
N LEU A 156 19.03 1.72 -5.61
CA LEU A 156 18.13 2.87 -5.65
C LEU A 156 18.27 3.70 -4.37
N LYS A 157 18.26 5.02 -4.50
CA LYS A 157 18.54 5.94 -3.39
C LYS A 157 17.34 6.05 -2.44
N GLU A 158 17.58 5.77 -1.16
CA GLU A 158 16.59 6.03 -0.11
C GLU A 158 16.43 7.53 0.13
N ILE A 159 15.19 7.96 0.40
CA ILE A 159 14.89 9.33 0.81
C ILE A 159 14.60 9.43 2.31
N LYS A 160 14.92 10.59 2.89
CA LYS A 160 14.51 10.95 4.24
C LYS A 160 13.09 11.53 4.22
N ILE A 161 12.17 10.95 4.99
CA ILE A 161 10.77 11.43 5.09
C ILE A 161 10.52 12.29 6.33
N ASN A 162 11.57 12.91 6.88
CA ASN A 162 11.48 13.71 8.11
C ASN A 162 10.45 14.84 7.99
N LYS A 163 10.30 15.44 6.80
CA LYS A 163 9.28 16.47 6.53
C LYS A 163 7.86 15.99 6.87
N PHE A 164 7.52 14.77 6.51
CA PHE A 164 6.21 14.17 6.80
C PHE A 164 6.07 13.85 8.29
N ILE A 165 7.06 13.21 8.89
CA ILE A 165 7.07 12.84 10.31
C ILE A 165 7.01 14.08 11.21
N ASN A 166 7.79 15.13 10.88
CA ASN A 166 7.77 16.38 11.63
C ASN A 166 6.41 17.08 11.55
N PHE A 167 5.74 17.04 10.38
CA PHE A 167 4.38 17.52 10.26
C PHE A 167 3.41 16.76 11.17
N GLU A 168 3.49 15.43 11.20
CA GLU A 168 2.65 14.57 12.05
C GLU A 168 2.92 14.83 13.54
N ASN A 169 4.19 15.01 13.94
CA ASN A 169 4.57 15.40 15.31
C ASN A 169 3.98 16.76 15.69
N LYS A 170 4.12 17.76 14.81
CA LYS A 170 3.61 19.12 15.02
C LYS A 170 2.09 19.16 15.18
N LYS A 171 1.39 18.20 14.58
CA LYS A 171 -0.07 18.02 14.70
C LYS A 171 -0.47 17.07 15.83
N ASN A 172 0.45 16.64 16.67
CA ASN A 172 0.23 15.76 17.82
C ASN A 172 -0.45 14.41 17.46
N ILE A 173 -0.26 13.91 16.22
CA ILE A 173 -0.91 12.69 15.72
C ILE A 173 -0.54 11.44 16.55
N TYR A 174 0.54 11.48 17.29
CA TYR A 174 1.01 10.37 18.14
C TYR A 174 0.67 10.55 19.61
N ASN A 175 -0.09 11.60 19.97
CA ASN A 175 -0.47 11.89 21.35
C ASN A 175 -1.92 11.47 21.61
N LEU A 176 -2.14 10.66 22.65
CA LEU A 176 -3.47 10.19 23.02
C LEU A 176 -4.45 11.35 23.33
N ASN A 177 -3.97 12.46 23.91
CA ASN A 177 -4.82 13.61 24.22
C ASN A 177 -5.39 14.26 22.96
N PHE A 178 -4.66 14.24 21.84
CA PHE A 178 -5.20 14.69 20.55
C PHE A 178 -6.50 13.95 20.21
N TYR A 179 -6.52 12.62 20.37
CA TYR A 179 -7.71 11.80 20.06
C TYR A 179 -8.84 12.01 21.08
N LYS A 180 -8.51 12.18 22.35
CA LYS A 180 -9.53 12.51 23.38
C LYS A 180 -10.24 13.83 23.07
N GLU A 181 -9.49 14.87 22.70
CA GLU A 181 -10.05 16.16 22.31
C GLU A 181 -10.86 16.06 21.00
N MET A 182 -10.36 15.31 20.04
CA MET A 182 -11.05 15.04 18.79
C MET A 182 -12.41 14.37 19.04
N MET A 183 -12.47 13.33 19.88
CA MET A 183 -13.72 12.65 20.23
C MET A 183 -14.70 13.55 20.96
N ARG A 184 -14.23 14.45 21.84
CA ARG A 184 -15.10 15.46 22.48
C ARG A 184 -15.76 16.38 21.45
N LYS A 185 -15.01 16.85 20.45
CA LYS A 185 -15.54 17.71 19.36
C LYS A 185 -16.60 17.03 18.51
N ILE A 186 -16.53 15.70 18.36
CA ILE A 186 -17.51 14.92 17.61
C ILE A 186 -18.80 14.77 18.41
N ASN A 187 -18.70 14.50 19.71
CA ASN A 187 -19.86 14.27 20.58
C ASN A 187 -20.66 15.57 20.88
N ILE A 188 -20.16 16.75 20.49
CA ILE A 188 -20.83 18.04 20.64
C ILE A 188 -21.67 18.39 19.38
N LYS A 189 -21.58 17.61 18.31
CA LYS A 189 -22.41 17.75 17.10
C LYS A 189 -23.58 16.79 17.09
#